data_3d96405b9967e42c78c3b8a03e5d94da
#
_entry.id   3d96405b9967e42c78c3b8a03e5d94da
#
_cell.length_a   1.000
_cell.length_b   1.000
_cell.length_c   1.000
_cell.angle_alpha   90.00
_cell.angle_beta   90.00
_cell.angle_gamma   90.00
#
_symmetry.space_group_name_H-M   'P 1'
#
loop_
_entity.id
_entity.type
_entity.pdbx_description
1 polymer ?
#
loop_
_entity_poly.entity_id
_entity_poly.type
_entity_poly.pdbx_seq_one_letter_code
_entity_poly.pdbx_strand_id
1 'polypeptide(L)'
;MRSIRVMSVVNAVMTASLFLFSQGAPAQPVIPAEPFHDALRGTTPLDEEAKPPLIAPTENKDVIRGRAYAQQPPTIPHKIDGYQLDKDANRCLACHARSRAADSAAVPIGISHYLTRDNATLGSLSPRRYFCTQCHVTQADAKPLVGNTFTDVEDVRAAPGPSAPRPAGKK
;
A
#
# COMPACT_ATOMS: atom_id res chain seq x y z
N MET A 1 -26.43 -79.79 37.01
CA MET A 1 -25.03 -79.35 37.13
C MET A 1 -24.38 -78.85 35.83
N ARG A 2 -25.02 -78.90 34.66
CA ARG A 2 -24.47 -78.38 33.37
C ARG A 2 -24.67 -76.88 33.15
N SER A 3 -25.72 -76.27 33.73
CA SER A 3 -26.05 -74.84 33.50
C SER A 3 -25.08 -73.87 34.20
N ILE A 4 -24.49 -74.19 35.33
CA ILE A 4 -23.59 -73.31 36.10
C ILE A 4 -22.22 -73.14 35.36
N ARG A 5 -21.74 -74.17 34.65
CA ARG A 5 -20.45 -74.08 33.90
C ARG A 5 -20.55 -73.23 32.65
N VAL A 6 -21.71 -73.21 31.98
CA VAL A 6 -21.91 -72.39 30.77
C VAL A 6 -21.97 -70.88 31.13
N MET A 7 -22.65 -70.57 32.26
CA MET A 7 -22.69 -69.16 32.73
C MET A 7 -21.32 -68.61 33.14
N SER A 8 -20.46 -69.42 33.75
CA SER A 8 -19.10 -69.00 34.13
C SER A 8 -18.20 -68.76 32.93
N VAL A 9 -18.32 -69.50 31.86
CA VAL A 9 -17.52 -69.33 30.62
C VAL A 9 -18.00 -68.08 29.89
N VAL A 10 -19.30 -67.83 29.80
CA VAL A 10 -19.84 -66.64 29.12
C VAL A 10 -19.43 -65.34 29.87
N ASN A 11 -19.46 -65.32 31.22
CA ASN A 11 -18.99 -64.16 31.96
C ASN A 11 -17.47 -63.94 31.84
N ALA A 12 -16.66 -64.99 31.79
CA ALA A 12 -15.21 -64.88 31.60
C ALA A 12 -14.85 -64.31 30.19
N VAL A 13 -15.59 -64.70 29.17
CA VAL A 13 -15.39 -64.21 27.80
C VAL A 13 -15.85 -62.76 27.71
N MET A 14 -16.96 -62.35 28.34
CA MET A 14 -17.42 -60.98 28.32
C MET A 14 -16.49 -60.02 29.06
N THR A 15 -15.94 -60.41 30.19
CA THR A 15 -14.98 -59.58 30.94
C THR A 15 -13.64 -59.48 30.22
N ALA A 16 -13.15 -60.52 29.57
CA ALA A 16 -11.95 -60.47 28.77
C ALA A 16 -12.09 -59.57 27.51
N SER A 17 -13.28 -59.53 26.90
CA SER A 17 -13.54 -58.64 25.75
C SER A 17 -13.60 -57.17 26.15
N LEU A 18 -14.04 -56.83 27.36
CA LEU A 18 -14.02 -55.43 27.82
C LEU A 18 -12.60 -54.93 28.11
N PHE A 19 -11.68 -55.77 28.52
CA PHE A 19 -10.30 -55.38 28.79
C PHE A 19 -9.46 -55.17 27.52
N LEU A 20 -9.84 -55.74 26.39
CA LEU A 20 -9.15 -55.59 25.13
C LEU A 20 -9.43 -54.26 24.41
N PHE A 21 -10.51 -53.57 24.73
CA PHE A 21 -10.84 -52.27 24.15
C PHE A 21 -10.32 -51.04 24.93
N SER A 22 -9.62 -51.25 26.03
CA SER A 22 -9.04 -50.22 26.87
C SER A 22 -7.60 -49.86 26.48
N GLN A 23 -7.19 -50.14 25.26
CA GLN A 23 -5.95 -49.59 24.73
C GLN A 23 -6.18 -48.10 24.44
N GLY A 24 -5.68 -47.24 25.30
CA GLY A 24 -5.74 -45.82 25.14
C GLY A 24 -5.28 -45.45 23.74
N ALA A 25 -6.04 -44.57 23.06
CA ALA A 25 -5.62 -44.04 21.78
C ALA A 25 -4.19 -43.51 21.89
N PRO A 26 -3.30 -43.79 20.93
CA PRO A 26 -1.95 -43.24 20.97
C PRO A 26 -2.05 -41.72 21.09
N ALA A 27 -1.35 -41.17 22.07
CA ALA A 27 -1.28 -39.72 22.23
C ALA A 27 -0.80 -39.13 20.91
N GLN A 28 -1.61 -38.28 20.31
CA GLN A 28 -1.20 -37.59 19.09
C GLN A 28 0.05 -36.77 19.40
N PRO A 29 1.05 -36.77 18.54
CA PRO A 29 2.21 -35.93 18.73
C PRO A 29 1.74 -34.47 18.87
N VAL A 30 2.06 -33.87 19.99
CA VAL A 30 1.83 -32.42 20.18
C VAL A 30 2.79 -31.74 19.22
N ILE A 31 2.26 -31.30 18.08
CA ILE A 31 3.00 -30.43 17.17
C ILE A 31 3.21 -29.11 17.95
N PRO A 32 4.46 -28.72 18.22
CA PRO A 32 4.69 -27.42 18.83
C PRO A 32 3.98 -26.37 17.98
N ALA A 33 3.06 -25.61 18.56
CA ALA A 33 2.44 -24.51 17.88
C ALA A 33 3.57 -23.52 17.53
N GLU A 34 3.84 -23.36 16.23
CA GLU A 34 4.70 -22.26 15.77
C GLU A 34 4.15 -20.98 16.39
N PRO A 35 5.02 -20.09 16.90
CA PRO A 35 4.55 -18.86 17.49
C PRO A 35 3.71 -18.13 16.46
N PHE A 36 2.47 -17.82 16.84
CA PHE A 36 1.55 -17.08 15.99
C PHE A 36 2.22 -15.77 15.55
N HIS A 37 2.34 -15.58 14.25
CA HIS A 37 2.89 -14.36 13.66
C HIS A 37 1.85 -13.73 12.74
N ASP A 38 1.34 -12.58 13.15
CA ASP A 38 0.44 -11.75 12.36
C ASP A 38 1.21 -10.58 11.73
N ALA A 39 0.92 -10.26 10.49
CA ALA A 39 1.62 -9.21 9.76
C ALA A 39 1.46 -7.81 10.39
N LEU A 40 0.36 -7.59 11.14
CA LEU A 40 0.06 -6.31 11.79
C LEU A 40 0.42 -6.32 13.28
N ARG A 41 0.19 -7.45 13.96
CA ARG A 41 0.44 -7.61 15.39
C ARG A 41 1.86 -8.09 15.72
N GLY A 42 2.55 -8.68 14.76
CA GLY A 42 3.82 -9.34 14.99
C GLY A 42 3.67 -10.58 15.89
N THR A 43 4.49 -10.66 16.93
CA THR A 43 4.48 -11.76 17.92
C THR A 43 3.68 -11.45 19.19
N THR A 44 2.89 -10.37 19.20
CA THR A 44 2.08 -10.01 20.37
C THR A 44 1.02 -11.07 20.63
N PRO A 45 0.92 -11.65 21.84
CA PRO A 45 -0.11 -12.61 22.20
C PRO A 45 -1.52 -12.06 21.95
N LEU A 46 -2.49 -12.96 21.75
CA LEU A 46 -3.87 -12.56 21.44
C LEU A 46 -4.60 -11.92 22.62
N ASP A 47 -4.16 -12.21 23.83
CA ASP A 47 -4.67 -11.66 25.08
C ASP A 47 -4.02 -10.33 25.49
N GLU A 48 -3.00 -9.88 24.74
CA GLU A 48 -2.35 -8.60 24.96
C GLU A 48 -2.73 -7.60 23.86
N GLU A 49 -2.76 -6.31 24.20
CA GLU A 49 -2.95 -5.24 23.23
C GLU A 49 -1.66 -4.98 22.46
N ALA A 50 -1.73 -5.06 21.14
CA ALA A 50 -0.59 -4.75 20.30
C ALA A 50 -0.25 -3.25 20.33
N LYS A 51 1.04 -2.92 20.32
CA LYS A 51 1.46 -1.52 20.17
C LYS A 51 0.95 -0.98 18.84
N PRO A 52 0.31 0.19 18.82
CA PRO A 52 -0.15 0.78 17.57
C PRO A 52 1.05 1.00 16.62
N PRO A 53 0.87 0.78 15.31
CA PRO A 53 1.92 1.06 14.35
C PRO A 53 2.24 2.56 14.35
N LEU A 54 3.51 2.89 14.12
CA LEU A 54 3.92 4.28 13.97
C LEU A 54 3.27 4.88 12.71
N ILE A 55 2.65 6.04 12.87
CA ILE A 55 2.16 6.83 11.74
C ILE A 55 3.38 7.40 11.02
N ALA A 56 3.55 7.05 9.75
CA ALA A 56 4.63 7.57 8.94
C ALA A 56 4.50 9.10 8.80
N PRO A 57 5.60 9.87 8.94
CA PRO A 57 5.57 11.31 8.77
C PRO A 57 5.23 11.68 7.32
N THR A 58 4.82 12.93 7.11
CA THR A 58 4.67 13.48 5.77
C THR A 58 6.02 13.52 5.06
N GLU A 59 6.06 13.08 3.82
CA GLU A 59 7.24 13.17 2.96
C GLU A 59 7.66 14.64 2.78
N ASN A 60 8.97 14.89 2.86
CA ASN A 60 9.54 16.23 2.70
C ASN A 60 10.93 16.14 2.07
N LYS A 61 10.99 15.58 0.86
CA LYS A 61 12.24 15.31 0.15
C LYS A 61 12.38 16.09 -1.15
N ASP A 62 11.33 16.82 -1.55
CA ASP A 62 11.21 17.56 -2.83
C ASP A 62 11.47 16.68 -4.07
N VAL A 63 11.22 15.38 -3.95
CA VAL A 63 11.39 14.43 -5.06
C VAL A 63 10.05 14.19 -5.74
N ILE A 64 9.96 14.51 -7.02
CA ILE A 64 8.77 14.27 -7.84
C ILE A 64 8.54 12.77 -7.96
N ARG A 65 7.36 12.31 -7.54
CA ARG A 65 6.93 10.91 -7.72
C ARG A 65 6.34 10.71 -9.11
N GLY A 66 6.63 9.56 -9.71
CA GLY A 66 5.94 9.11 -10.93
C GLY A 66 4.43 8.95 -10.69
N ARG A 67 3.64 9.17 -11.72
CA ARG A 67 2.20 8.93 -11.69
C ARG A 67 1.89 7.44 -11.61
N ALA A 68 0.77 7.09 -11.01
CA ALA A 68 0.24 5.73 -11.00
C ALA A 68 -0.91 5.52 -12.01
N TYR A 69 -1.40 6.60 -12.63
CA TYR A 69 -2.38 6.59 -13.72
C TYR A 69 -2.32 7.90 -14.52
N ALA A 70 -2.79 7.88 -15.77
CA ALA A 70 -2.59 8.94 -16.76
C ALA A 70 -3.03 10.35 -16.33
N GLN A 71 -4.12 10.47 -15.57
CA GLN A 71 -4.68 11.77 -15.17
C GLN A 71 -4.41 12.12 -13.70
N GLN A 72 -3.50 11.39 -13.06
CA GLN A 72 -3.17 11.67 -11.67
C GLN A 72 -2.56 13.07 -11.52
N PRO A 73 -3.12 13.93 -10.66
CA PRO A 73 -2.45 15.15 -10.26
C PRO A 73 -1.12 14.82 -9.57
N PRO A 74 -0.02 15.48 -9.88
CA PRO A 74 1.23 15.28 -9.18
C PRO A 74 1.04 15.42 -7.66
N THR A 75 1.63 14.52 -6.89
CA THR A 75 1.62 14.60 -5.44
C THR A 75 2.54 15.72 -4.94
N ILE A 76 2.26 16.23 -3.74
CA ILE A 76 3.09 17.25 -3.12
C ILE A 76 4.27 16.57 -2.42
N PRO A 77 5.54 16.81 -2.86
CA PRO A 77 6.72 16.13 -2.33
C PRO A 77 7.32 16.80 -1.08
N HIS A 78 6.67 17.80 -0.53
CA HIS A 78 7.11 18.57 0.63
C HIS A 78 5.97 18.78 1.63
N LYS A 79 6.31 19.15 2.84
CA LYS A 79 5.33 19.53 3.87
C LYS A 79 4.65 20.86 3.49
N ILE A 80 3.38 20.95 3.84
CA ILE A 80 2.56 22.14 3.67
C ILE A 80 1.92 22.59 4.99
N ASP A 81 2.47 22.13 6.10
CA ASP A 81 1.98 22.49 7.44
C ASP A 81 2.02 24.01 7.62
N GLY A 82 0.90 24.59 8.05
CA GLY A 82 0.75 26.03 8.21
C GLY A 82 0.61 26.83 6.91
N TYR A 83 0.50 26.18 5.74
CA TYR A 83 0.24 26.92 4.50
C TYR A 83 -1.21 27.37 4.45
N GLN A 84 -1.41 28.68 4.42
CA GLN A 84 -2.74 29.25 4.25
C GLN A 84 -3.25 28.99 2.83
N LEU A 85 -4.44 28.40 2.76
CA LEU A 85 -5.16 28.15 1.52
C LEU A 85 -6.66 28.35 1.75
N ASP A 86 -7.10 29.57 1.56
CA ASP A 86 -8.48 29.99 1.71
C ASP A 86 -8.88 30.99 0.60
N LYS A 87 -10.04 31.62 0.72
CA LYS A 87 -10.52 32.60 -0.27
C LYS A 87 -9.65 33.85 -0.39
N ASP A 88 -8.92 34.23 0.66
CA ASP A 88 -8.14 35.44 0.74
C ASP A 88 -6.66 35.24 0.43
N ALA A 89 -6.15 34.02 0.66
CA ALA A 89 -4.76 33.71 0.45
C ALA A 89 -4.55 32.25 -0.08
N ASN A 90 -3.57 32.12 -0.96
CA ASN A 90 -3.12 30.84 -1.46
C ASN A 90 -1.59 30.79 -1.44
N ARG A 91 -1.03 30.18 -0.39
CA ARG A 91 0.41 30.07 -0.18
C ARG A 91 1.12 29.30 -1.30
N CYS A 92 0.46 28.35 -1.94
CA CYS A 92 1.04 27.59 -3.04
C CYS A 92 1.44 28.50 -4.22
N LEU A 93 0.63 29.53 -4.50
CA LEU A 93 0.90 30.48 -5.58
C LEU A 93 2.13 31.34 -5.32
N ALA A 94 2.56 31.50 -4.07
CA ALA A 94 3.76 32.28 -3.75
C ALA A 94 5.02 31.71 -4.39
N CYS A 95 5.04 30.37 -4.63
CA CYS A 95 6.14 29.68 -5.28
C CYS A 95 5.76 29.14 -6.66
N HIS A 96 4.57 28.53 -6.80
CA HIS A 96 4.17 27.81 -8.01
C HIS A 96 3.48 28.66 -9.08
N ALA A 97 3.10 29.90 -8.80
CA ALA A 97 2.61 30.77 -9.86
C ALA A 97 3.66 30.93 -10.96
N ARG A 98 3.24 30.92 -12.23
CA ARG A 98 4.17 31.00 -13.38
C ARG A 98 5.13 32.19 -13.32
N SER A 99 4.69 33.29 -12.74
CA SER A 99 5.51 34.50 -12.53
C SER A 99 6.51 34.39 -11.37
N ARG A 100 6.39 33.38 -10.51
CA ARG A 100 7.22 33.18 -9.30
C ARG A 100 8.06 31.90 -9.36
N ALA A 101 7.65 30.95 -10.19
CA ALA A 101 8.22 29.61 -10.21
C ALA A 101 9.73 29.61 -10.50
N ALA A 102 10.21 30.50 -11.37
CA ALA A 102 11.63 30.62 -11.68
C ALA A 102 12.46 31.09 -10.46
N ASP A 103 11.94 32.09 -9.72
CA ASP A 103 12.63 32.67 -8.56
C ASP A 103 12.67 31.71 -7.36
N SER A 104 11.63 30.88 -7.24
CA SER A 104 11.48 29.92 -6.14
C SER A 104 12.02 28.52 -6.47
N ALA A 105 12.50 28.28 -7.69
CA ALA A 105 12.87 26.98 -8.22
C ALA A 105 11.73 25.93 -8.14
N ALA A 106 10.47 26.40 -8.05
CA ALA A 106 9.30 25.54 -7.99
C ALA A 106 8.82 25.15 -9.40
N VAL A 107 8.15 24.00 -9.51
CA VAL A 107 7.50 23.59 -10.76
C VAL A 107 6.33 24.57 -11.05
N PRO A 108 6.27 25.23 -12.20
CA PRO A 108 5.19 26.15 -12.52
C PRO A 108 3.87 25.41 -12.74
N ILE A 109 2.77 26.07 -12.36
CA ILE A 109 1.42 25.56 -12.61
C ILE A 109 1.23 25.30 -14.11
N GLY A 110 0.74 24.10 -14.44
CA GLY A 110 0.48 23.67 -15.80
C GLY A 110 -0.65 24.48 -16.48
N ILE A 111 -0.58 24.60 -17.81
CA ILE A 111 -1.53 25.39 -18.61
C ILE A 111 -2.99 24.94 -18.41
N SER A 112 -3.23 23.67 -18.17
CA SER A 112 -4.57 23.12 -17.89
C SER A 112 -5.29 23.78 -16.71
N HIS A 113 -4.56 24.45 -15.82
CA HIS A 113 -5.11 25.22 -14.68
C HIS A 113 -5.62 26.60 -15.07
N TYR A 114 -5.34 27.05 -16.28
CA TYR A 114 -5.79 28.32 -16.83
C TYR A 114 -6.91 28.16 -17.86
N LEU A 115 -7.55 26.98 -17.90
CA LEU A 115 -8.62 26.70 -18.84
C LEU A 115 -9.99 26.72 -18.17
N THR A 116 -10.99 27.20 -18.91
CA THR A 116 -12.39 27.02 -18.55
C THR A 116 -12.82 25.56 -18.71
N ARG A 117 -14.09 25.22 -18.41
CA ARG A 117 -14.65 23.90 -18.71
C ARG A 117 -14.74 23.62 -20.21
N ASP A 118 -14.89 24.65 -21.01
CA ASP A 118 -14.99 24.59 -22.47
C ASP A 118 -13.61 24.71 -23.14
N ASN A 119 -12.53 24.55 -22.36
CA ASN A 119 -11.13 24.64 -22.79
C ASN A 119 -10.70 26.03 -23.33
N ALA A 120 -11.47 27.09 -23.05
CA ALA A 120 -11.03 28.44 -23.39
C ALA A 120 -9.94 28.88 -22.40
N THR A 121 -8.92 29.57 -22.89
CA THR A 121 -7.78 30.06 -22.11
C THR A 121 -8.18 31.31 -21.31
N LEU A 122 -7.85 31.32 -20.02
CA LEU A 122 -8.01 32.46 -19.12
C LEU A 122 -6.67 33.18 -18.94
N GLY A 123 -6.75 34.49 -18.69
CA GLY A 123 -5.57 35.29 -18.34
C GLY A 123 -5.06 35.09 -16.90
N SER A 124 -5.82 34.35 -16.09
CA SER A 124 -5.49 34.04 -14.69
C SER A 124 -5.87 32.60 -14.35
N LEU A 125 -5.43 32.12 -13.17
CA LEU A 125 -5.79 30.81 -12.66
C LEU A 125 -7.31 30.61 -12.64
N SER A 126 -7.79 29.50 -13.18
CA SER A 126 -9.21 29.17 -13.17
C SER A 126 -9.72 29.03 -11.73
N PRO A 127 -10.86 29.67 -11.35
CA PRO A 127 -11.38 29.59 -9.98
C PRO A 127 -11.59 28.13 -9.51
N ARG A 128 -11.94 27.22 -10.40
CA ARG A 128 -12.10 25.78 -10.10
C ARG A 128 -10.78 25.06 -9.79
N ARG A 129 -9.65 25.71 -10.00
CA ARG A 129 -8.30 25.17 -9.76
C ARG A 129 -7.56 25.92 -8.66
N TYR A 130 -8.26 26.79 -7.94
CA TYR A 130 -7.67 27.65 -6.91
C TYR A 130 -7.30 26.87 -5.65
N PHE A 131 -8.11 25.92 -5.23
CA PHE A 131 -7.88 25.13 -4.03
C PHE A 131 -7.03 23.89 -4.38
N CYS A 132 -5.72 24.07 -4.40
CA CYS A 132 -4.74 23.11 -4.89
C CYS A 132 -4.84 21.74 -4.19
N THR A 133 -5.04 21.75 -2.87
CA THR A 133 -5.09 20.53 -2.04
C THR A 133 -6.33 19.65 -2.26
N GLN A 134 -7.32 20.13 -3.01
CA GLN A 134 -8.45 19.29 -3.43
C GLN A 134 -8.05 18.21 -4.45
N CYS A 135 -6.93 18.43 -5.16
CA CYS A 135 -6.43 17.50 -6.17
C CYS A 135 -4.99 17.06 -5.88
N HIS A 136 -4.15 17.97 -5.38
CA HIS A 136 -2.77 17.66 -5.01
C HIS A 136 -2.69 17.36 -3.52
N VAL A 137 -2.14 16.20 -3.16
CA VAL A 137 -2.07 15.72 -1.79
C VAL A 137 -0.63 15.42 -1.39
N THR A 138 -0.32 15.65 -0.12
CA THR A 138 0.93 15.17 0.47
C THR A 138 0.91 13.66 0.59
N GLN A 139 2.07 13.05 0.68
CA GLN A 139 2.24 11.61 0.86
C GLN A 139 2.87 11.31 2.20
N ALA A 140 2.54 10.15 2.77
CA ALA A 140 3.29 9.61 3.89
C ALA A 140 4.64 9.06 3.41
N ASP A 141 5.69 9.26 4.20
CA ASP A 141 7.01 8.66 3.94
C ASP A 141 7.02 7.19 4.35
N ALA A 142 6.24 6.40 3.62
CA ALA A 142 6.06 4.98 3.82
C ALA A 142 6.39 4.21 2.54
N LYS A 143 6.95 3.01 2.70
CA LYS A 143 7.20 2.12 1.56
C LYS A 143 5.86 1.64 0.99
N PRO A 144 5.60 1.83 -0.32
CA PRO A 144 4.41 1.29 -0.96
C PRO A 144 4.35 -0.24 -0.83
N LEU A 145 3.16 -0.78 -0.57
CA LEU A 145 2.93 -2.23 -0.52
C LEU A 145 3.02 -2.87 -1.91
N VAL A 146 2.64 -2.12 -2.94
CA VAL A 146 2.66 -2.56 -4.34
C VAL A 146 3.48 -1.58 -5.15
N GLY A 147 4.29 -2.09 -6.06
CA GLY A 147 5.08 -1.28 -6.99
C GLY A 147 4.19 -0.56 -8.02
N ASN A 148 4.61 0.62 -8.43
CA ASN A 148 3.98 1.33 -9.54
C ASN A 148 4.53 0.81 -10.86
N THR A 149 3.65 0.30 -11.72
CA THR A 149 3.98 -0.21 -13.08
C THR A 149 3.49 0.72 -14.19
N PHE A 150 2.85 1.83 -13.84
CA PHE A 150 2.38 2.80 -14.80
C PHE A 150 3.57 3.55 -15.42
N THR A 151 3.57 3.66 -16.74
CA THR A 151 4.55 4.46 -17.48
C THR A 151 3.84 5.64 -18.12
N ASP A 152 4.25 6.85 -17.77
CA ASP A 152 3.73 8.07 -18.38
C ASP A 152 4.21 8.21 -19.83
N VAL A 153 3.44 8.89 -20.65
CA VAL A 153 3.80 9.16 -22.04
C VAL A 153 5.11 9.94 -22.16
N GLU A 154 5.41 10.80 -21.21
CA GLU A 154 6.67 11.55 -21.20
C GLU A 154 7.85 10.63 -20.91
N ASP A 155 7.68 9.65 -20.02
CA ASP A 155 8.72 8.65 -19.75
C ASP A 155 8.95 7.74 -20.96
N VAL A 156 7.88 7.36 -21.68
CA VAL A 156 7.98 6.59 -22.93
C VAL A 156 8.75 7.37 -24.01
N ARG A 157 8.49 8.67 -24.11
CA ARG A 157 9.18 9.55 -25.09
C ARG A 157 10.63 9.82 -24.72
N ALA A 158 10.95 9.84 -23.43
CA ALA A 158 12.32 10.01 -22.93
C ALA A 158 13.14 8.72 -23.00
N ALA A 159 12.48 7.55 -23.08
CA ALA A 159 13.19 6.29 -23.23
C ALA A 159 13.99 6.27 -24.55
N PRO A 160 15.25 5.85 -24.54
CA PRO A 160 16.00 5.69 -25.77
C PRO A 160 15.24 4.71 -26.68
N GLY A 161 14.86 5.18 -27.88
CA GLY A 161 14.19 4.34 -28.86
C GLY A 161 15.00 3.05 -29.12
N PRO A 162 14.35 1.97 -29.59
CA PRO A 162 15.07 0.75 -29.92
C PRO A 162 16.24 1.13 -30.86
N SER A 163 17.45 0.84 -30.40
CA SER A 163 18.66 1.13 -31.14
C SER A 163 18.52 0.52 -32.55
N ALA A 164 18.50 1.35 -33.58
CA ALA A 164 18.47 0.86 -34.95
C ALA A 164 19.60 -0.17 -35.10
N PRO A 165 19.35 -1.32 -35.76
CA PRO A 165 20.39 -2.32 -35.97
C PRO A 165 21.56 -1.68 -36.68
N ARG A 166 22.73 -1.75 -36.05
CA ARG A 166 23.98 -1.23 -36.61
C ARG A 166 24.21 -1.93 -37.95
N PRO A 167 24.38 -1.18 -39.06
CA PRO A 167 24.62 -1.80 -40.34
C PRO A 167 25.84 -2.74 -40.21
N ALA A 168 25.69 -3.97 -40.67
CA ALA A 168 26.76 -4.96 -40.71
C ALA A 168 27.94 -4.39 -41.46
N GLY A 169 29.07 -4.25 -40.78
CA GLY A 169 30.30 -3.78 -41.43
C GLY A 169 30.64 -4.72 -42.60
N LYS A 170 30.72 -4.14 -43.77
CA LYS A 170 31.31 -4.83 -44.93
C LYS A 170 32.77 -5.14 -44.58
N LYS A 171 33.11 -6.45 -44.60
CA LYS A 171 34.50 -6.92 -44.64
C LYS A 171 35.10 -6.66 -46.00
#